data_df4452cc7c6a5d4c72adbd1eb0e0dc8a
#
_entry.id   df4452cc7c6a5d4c72adbd1eb0e0dc8a
#
_cell.length_a   1.000
_cell.length_b   1.000
_cell.length_c   1.000
_cell.angle_alpha   90.00
_cell.angle_beta   90.00
_cell.angle_gamma   90.00
#
_symmetry.space_group_name_H-M   'P 1'
#
loop_
_entity.id
_entity.type
_entity.pdbx_description
1 polymer ?
#
loop_
_entity_poly.entity_id
_entity_poly.type
_entity_poly.pdbx_seq_one_letter_code
_entity_poly.pdbx_strand_id
1 'polypeptide(L)'
;MTAPIAPGSLRRLVVADQLLHNPDLIEDGAWPRACTWLIRLALEHALDDYWERRRPDVAAASRRAQLLTLTRTVDRDLGQSCTNLWHTLSRAAHHHAYELSPTSTELRGWHRGVYNAAADLAGR
;
A
#
# COMPACT_ATOMS: atom_id res chain seq x y z
N MET A 1 -10.68 -20.59 6.99
CA MET A 1 -11.35 -19.38 6.50
C MET A 1 -10.35 -18.23 6.51
N THR A 2 -10.18 -17.55 5.39
CA THR A 2 -9.25 -16.43 5.29
C THR A 2 -9.88 -15.18 5.91
N ALA A 3 -9.16 -14.48 6.78
CA ALA A 3 -9.65 -13.23 7.34
C ALA A 3 -9.77 -12.16 6.24
N PRO A 4 -10.78 -11.30 6.28
CA PRO A 4 -10.93 -10.26 5.27
C PRO A 4 -9.84 -9.20 5.41
N ILE A 5 -9.47 -8.59 4.28
CA ILE A 5 -8.58 -7.43 4.25
C ILE A 5 -9.18 -6.32 5.12
N ALA A 6 -8.33 -5.59 5.84
CA ALA A 6 -8.76 -4.46 6.66
C ALA A 6 -9.63 -3.49 5.84
N PRO A 7 -10.81 -3.07 6.35
CA PRO A 7 -11.77 -2.28 5.56
C PRO A 7 -11.20 -0.97 5.01
N GLY A 8 -10.36 -0.29 5.75
CA GLY A 8 -9.71 0.94 5.29
C GLY A 8 -8.77 0.71 4.13
N SER A 9 -8.05 -0.42 4.15
CA SER A 9 -7.17 -0.84 3.06
C SER A 9 -7.99 -1.21 1.83
N LEU A 10 -9.01 -2.05 1.99
CA LEU A 10 -9.84 -2.53 0.88
C LEU A 10 -10.56 -1.39 0.17
N ARG A 11 -11.13 -0.45 0.91
CA ARG A 11 -11.83 0.71 0.31
C ARG A 11 -10.92 1.50 -0.62
N ARG A 12 -9.69 1.75 -0.20
CA ARG A 12 -8.74 2.52 -0.99
C ARG A 12 -8.29 1.77 -2.23
N LEU A 13 -8.10 0.47 -2.11
CA LEU A 13 -7.78 -0.38 -3.26
C LEU A 13 -8.91 -0.42 -4.29
N VAL A 14 -10.16 -0.45 -3.83
CA VAL A 14 -11.33 -0.42 -4.71
C VAL A 14 -11.39 0.91 -5.47
N VAL A 15 -11.19 2.04 -4.80
CA VAL A 15 -11.21 3.35 -5.45
C VAL A 15 -10.03 3.49 -6.43
N ALA A 16 -8.84 3.01 -6.05
CA ALA A 16 -7.69 3.02 -6.96
C ALA A 16 -7.95 2.20 -8.22
N ASP A 17 -8.59 1.04 -8.07
CA ASP A 17 -8.98 0.20 -9.21
C ASP A 17 -9.98 0.91 -10.12
N GLN A 18 -10.95 1.64 -9.55
CA GLN A 18 -11.89 2.45 -10.32
C GLN A 18 -11.18 3.53 -11.14
N LEU A 19 -10.18 4.19 -10.56
CA LEU A 19 -9.38 5.19 -11.27
C LEU A 19 -8.55 4.57 -12.39
N LEU A 20 -8.03 3.37 -12.20
CA LEU A 20 -7.29 2.65 -13.23
C LEU A 20 -8.17 2.27 -14.43
N HIS A 21 -9.45 1.98 -14.18
CA HIS A 21 -10.41 1.63 -15.22
C HIS A 21 -11.08 2.85 -15.84
N ASN A 22 -11.16 3.96 -15.11
CA ASN A 22 -11.81 5.19 -15.57
C ASN A 22 -11.01 6.42 -15.11
N PRO A 23 -9.91 6.74 -15.82
CA PRO A 23 -9.04 7.87 -15.44
C PRO A 23 -9.75 9.23 -15.44
N ASP A 24 -10.85 9.36 -16.18
CA ASP A 24 -11.60 10.62 -16.29
C ASP A 24 -12.42 10.97 -15.04
N LEU A 25 -12.47 10.08 -14.05
CA LEU A 25 -13.12 10.39 -12.77
C LEU A 25 -12.47 11.58 -12.05
N ILE A 26 -11.20 11.84 -12.33
CA ILE A 26 -10.47 13.00 -11.81
C ILE A 26 -9.99 13.83 -13.00
N GLU A 27 -10.31 15.12 -12.98
CA GLU A 27 -9.95 16.05 -14.05
C GLU A 27 -8.44 16.33 -14.09
N ASP A 28 -8.00 16.90 -15.21
CA ASP A 28 -6.64 17.42 -15.43
C ASP A 28 -5.52 16.37 -15.34
N GLY A 29 -5.83 15.11 -15.58
CA GLY A 29 -4.81 14.06 -15.61
C GLY A 29 -4.15 13.78 -14.25
N ALA A 30 -4.81 14.15 -13.16
CA ALA A 30 -4.29 13.92 -11.80
C ALA A 30 -4.48 12.49 -11.29
N TRP A 31 -5.10 11.63 -12.08
CA TRP A 31 -5.43 10.27 -11.66
C TRP A 31 -4.20 9.40 -11.27
N PRO A 32 -3.02 9.51 -11.92
CA PRO A 32 -1.88 8.69 -11.50
C PRO A 32 -1.41 9.03 -10.10
N ARG A 33 -1.39 10.31 -9.76
CA ARG A 33 -1.00 10.79 -8.43
C ARG A 33 -2.01 10.36 -7.38
N ALA A 34 -3.30 10.55 -7.66
CA ALA A 34 -4.38 10.13 -6.76
C ALA A 34 -4.34 8.62 -6.54
N CYS A 35 -4.14 7.84 -7.60
CA CYS A 35 -4.03 6.38 -7.54
C CYS A 35 -2.85 5.95 -6.67
N THR A 36 -1.67 6.58 -6.86
CA THR A 36 -0.48 6.32 -6.05
C THR A 36 -0.76 6.54 -4.56
N TRP A 37 -1.38 7.66 -4.21
CA TRP A 37 -1.71 7.97 -2.82
C TRP A 37 -2.69 6.97 -2.22
N LEU A 38 -3.70 6.56 -2.97
CA LEU A 38 -4.67 5.57 -2.51
C LEU A 38 -4.01 4.21 -2.25
N ILE A 39 -3.15 3.76 -3.14
CA ILE A 39 -2.42 2.49 -2.99
C ILE A 39 -1.49 2.56 -1.78
N ARG A 40 -0.78 3.67 -1.60
CA ARG A 40 0.09 3.87 -0.44
C ARG A 40 -0.70 3.85 0.86
N LEU A 41 -1.81 4.56 0.93
CA LEU A 41 -2.67 4.58 2.12
C LEU A 41 -3.25 3.20 2.41
N ALA A 42 -3.56 2.42 1.37
CA ALA A 42 -4.02 1.05 1.54
C ALA A 42 -2.95 0.18 2.24
N LEU A 43 -1.69 0.31 1.86
CA LEU A 43 -0.58 -0.39 2.51
C LEU A 43 -0.42 0.06 3.97
N GLU A 44 -0.49 1.38 4.21
CA GLU A 44 -0.40 1.92 5.57
C GLU A 44 -1.50 1.36 6.47
N HIS A 45 -2.75 1.34 6.00
CA HIS A 45 -3.87 0.79 6.78
C HIS A 45 -3.73 -0.69 7.05
N ALA A 46 -3.21 -1.46 6.09
CA ALA A 46 -2.97 -2.88 6.28
C ALA A 46 -1.90 -3.13 7.36
N LEU A 47 -0.83 -2.34 7.36
CA LEU A 47 0.22 -2.43 8.37
C LEU A 47 -0.29 -1.97 9.75
N ASP A 48 -1.02 -0.86 9.80
CA ASP A 48 -1.60 -0.36 11.05
C ASP A 48 -2.52 -1.38 11.69
N ASP A 49 -3.44 -1.95 10.89
CA ASP A 49 -4.37 -2.99 11.37
C ASP A 49 -3.61 -4.20 11.92
N TYR A 50 -2.60 -4.66 11.18
CA TYR A 50 -1.80 -5.81 11.60
C TYR A 50 -1.12 -5.57 12.95
N TRP A 51 -0.39 -4.46 13.10
CA TRP A 51 0.35 -4.18 14.33
C TRP A 51 -0.56 -3.87 15.50
N GLU A 52 -1.67 -3.17 15.29
CA GLU A 52 -2.65 -2.89 16.34
C GLU A 52 -3.24 -4.18 16.91
N ARG A 53 -3.48 -5.17 16.06
CA ARG A 53 -3.99 -6.48 16.48
C ARG A 53 -2.92 -7.35 17.13
N ARG A 54 -1.69 -7.28 16.68
CA ARG A 54 -0.63 -8.23 17.06
C ARG A 54 0.37 -7.69 18.07
N ARG A 55 0.80 -6.47 17.92
CA ARG A 55 1.82 -5.84 18.77
C ARG A 55 1.55 -4.34 18.85
N PRO A 56 0.70 -3.89 19.80
CA PRO A 56 0.42 -2.45 19.95
C PRO A 56 1.66 -1.59 20.21
N ASP A 57 2.68 -2.14 20.84
CA ASP A 57 3.96 -1.46 21.06
C ASP A 57 4.67 -1.15 19.74
N VAL A 58 4.61 -2.06 18.78
CA VAL A 58 5.17 -1.85 17.45
C VAL A 58 4.28 -0.91 16.62
N ALA A 59 2.97 -0.94 16.85
CA ALA A 59 2.05 -0.02 16.17
C ALA A 59 2.40 1.45 16.44
N ALA A 60 2.94 1.75 17.62
CA ALA A 60 3.35 3.10 18.00
C ALA A 60 4.74 3.49 17.44
N ALA A 61 5.47 2.55 16.86
CA ALA A 61 6.81 2.80 16.33
C ALA A 61 6.76 3.44 14.93
N SER A 62 7.91 3.89 14.45
CA SER A 62 8.02 4.41 13.08
C SER A 62 7.72 3.33 12.04
N ARG A 63 7.30 3.74 10.86
CA ARG A 63 7.04 2.79 9.76
C ARG A 63 8.29 1.98 9.42
N ARG A 64 9.45 2.62 9.43
CA ARG A 64 10.72 1.93 9.19
C ARG A 64 10.95 0.82 10.21
N ALA A 65 10.75 1.10 11.49
CA ALA A 65 10.90 0.11 12.55
C ALA A 65 9.88 -1.03 12.40
N GLN A 66 8.64 -0.71 12.03
CA GLN A 66 7.60 -1.70 11.78
C GLN A 66 7.98 -2.65 10.65
N LEU A 67 8.47 -2.12 9.53
CA LEU A 67 8.88 -2.91 8.37
C LEU A 67 10.07 -3.80 8.70
N LEU A 68 11.02 -3.29 9.45
CA LEU A 68 12.18 -4.06 9.89
C LEU A 68 11.79 -5.20 10.82
N THR A 69 10.89 -4.92 11.77
CA THR A 69 10.36 -5.92 12.70
C THR A 69 9.59 -7.00 11.94
N LEU A 70 8.77 -6.62 10.97
CA LEU A 70 8.03 -7.55 10.12
C LEU A 70 8.99 -8.52 9.41
N THR A 71 10.04 -7.99 8.80
CA THR A 71 11.03 -8.77 8.05
C THR A 71 11.79 -9.75 8.95
N ARG A 72 12.16 -9.31 10.15
CA ARG A 72 13.02 -10.09 11.05
C ARG A 72 12.27 -11.08 11.93
N THR A 73 11.04 -10.76 12.33
CA THR A 73 10.35 -11.54 13.37
C THR A 73 9.08 -12.25 12.90
N VAL A 74 8.52 -11.87 11.77
CA VAL A 74 7.24 -12.41 11.29
C VAL A 74 7.45 -13.24 10.04
N ASP A 75 7.85 -12.60 8.95
CA ASP A 75 8.05 -13.26 7.66
C ASP A 75 8.98 -12.42 6.80
N ARG A 76 10.09 -13.01 6.41
CA ARG A 76 11.12 -12.29 5.66
C ARG A 76 10.62 -11.82 4.31
N ASP A 77 9.93 -12.67 3.57
CA ASP A 77 9.47 -12.36 2.22
C ASP A 77 8.35 -11.32 2.24
N LEU A 78 7.40 -11.46 3.17
CA LEU A 78 6.35 -10.47 3.36
C LEU A 78 6.93 -9.12 3.77
N GLY A 79 7.86 -9.11 4.72
CA GLY A 79 8.51 -7.88 5.16
C GLY A 79 9.29 -7.22 4.04
N GLN A 80 10.00 -7.99 3.22
CA GLN A 80 10.75 -7.48 2.09
C GLN A 80 9.81 -6.89 1.03
N SER A 81 8.71 -7.56 0.73
CA SER A 81 7.71 -7.07 -0.21
C SER A 81 7.07 -5.77 0.26
N CYS A 82 6.69 -5.70 1.52
CA CYS A 82 6.12 -4.47 2.11
C CYS A 82 7.13 -3.33 2.10
N THR A 83 8.39 -3.61 2.41
CA THR A 83 9.46 -2.61 2.39
C THR A 83 9.68 -2.05 1.00
N ASN A 84 9.75 -2.92 -0.01
CA ASN A 84 9.93 -2.50 -1.40
C ASN A 84 8.75 -1.66 -1.90
N LEU A 85 7.53 -2.10 -1.62
CA LEU A 85 6.32 -1.36 -1.97
C LEU A 85 6.28 0.00 -1.27
N TRP A 86 6.62 0.05 0.02
CA TRP A 86 6.63 1.29 0.78
C TRP A 86 7.59 2.31 0.17
N HIS A 87 8.82 1.89 -0.15
CA HIS A 87 9.81 2.79 -0.74
C HIS A 87 9.39 3.25 -2.14
N THR A 88 8.89 2.33 -2.97
CA THR A 88 8.44 2.66 -4.33
C THR A 88 7.28 3.65 -4.31
N LEU A 89 6.26 3.38 -3.49
CA LEU A 89 5.08 4.25 -3.38
C LEU A 89 5.43 5.60 -2.76
N SER A 90 6.31 5.63 -1.77
CA SER A 90 6.73 6.88 -1.15
C SER A 90 7.49 7.76 -2.15
N ARG A 91 8.36 7.17 -2.95
CA ARG A 91 9.07 7.90 -4.00
C ARG A 91 8.10 8.43 -5.05
N ALA A 92 7.18 7.61 -5.52
CA ALA A 92 6.20 8.00 -6.53
C ALA A 92 5.24 9.08 -6.01
N ALA A 93 4.89 9.06 -4.73
CA ALA A 93 4.03 10.05 -4.11
C ALA A 93 4.69 11.42 -3.98
N HIS A 94 6.02 11.48 -3.93
CA HIS A 94 6.80 12.71 -3.77
C HIS A 94 7.52 13.12 -5.06
N HIS A 95 7.01 12.71 -6.23
CA HIS A 95 7.65 13.09 -7.49
C HIS A 95 7.56 14.59 -7.74
N HIS A 96 8.56 15.12 -8.44
CA HIS A 96 8.58 16.52 -8.84
C HIS A 96 7.85 16.73 -10.17
N ALA A 97 7.46 17.97 -10.47
CA ALA A 97 6.68 18.30 -11.67
C ALA A 97 7.38 17.92 -12.99
N TYR A 98 8.69 17.81 -12.99
CA TYR A 98 9.47 17.42 -14.17
C TYR A 98 9.70 15.91 -14.29
N GLU A 99 9.28 15.13 -13.31
CA GLU A 99 9.36 13.67 -13.38
C GLU A 99 8.16 13.10 -14.10
N LEU A 100 8.35 11.98 -14.79
CA LEU A 100 7.25 11.29 -15.46
C LEU A 100 6.32 10.67 -14.42
N SER A 101 5.02 10.79 -14.65
CA SER A 101 4.02 10.14 -13.83
C SER A 101 4.13 8.61 -13.98
N PRO A 102 3.76 7.84 -12.94
CA PRO A 102 3.68 6.40 -13.07
C PRO A 102 2.73 5.99 -14.20
N THR A 103 3.09 4.92 -14.89
CA THR A 103 2.24 4.35 -15.94
C THR A 103 1.11 3.52 -15.31
N SER A 104 0.05 3.28 -16.09
CA SER A 104 -1.04 2.41 -15.64
C SER A 104 -0.55 0.99 -15.34
N THR A 105 0.41 0.49 -16.10
CA THR A 105 1.02 -0.83 -15.87
C THR A 105 1.75 -0.89 -14.53
N GLU A 106 2.54 0.15 -14.23
CA GLU A 106 3.22 0.24 -12.93
C GLU A 106 2.22 0.31 -11.78
N LEU A 107 1.21 1.16 -11.89
CA LEU A 107 0.18 1.32 -10.86
C LEU A 107 -0.61 0.03 -10.62
N ARG A 108 -0.94 -0.71 -11.68
CA ARG A 108 -1.61 -2.02 -11.55
C ARG A 108 -0.73 -3.03 -10.84
N GLY A 109 0.56 -3.04 -11.12
CA GLY A 109 1.53 -3.88 -10.43
C GLY A 109 1.61 -3.57 -8.94
N TRP A 110 1.68 -2.29 -8.59
CA TRP A 110 1.70 -1.85 -7.18
C TRP A 110 0.38 -2.16 -6.47
N HIS A 111 -0.75 -1.94 -7.15
CA HIS A 111 -2.07 -2.29 -6.62
C HIS A 111 -2.15 -3.78 -6.26
N ARG A 112 -1.72 -4.64 -7.18
CA ARG A 112 -1.70 -6.09 -6.95
C ARG A 112 -0.78 -6.45 -5.80
N GLY A 113 0.41 -5.86 -5.74
CA GLY A 113 1.36 -6.09 -4.67
C GLY A 113 0.81 -5.72 -3.30
N VAL A 114 0.17 -4.56 -3.19
CA VAL A 114 -0.44 -4.12 -1.93
C VAL A 114 -1.64 -4.98 -1.58
N TYR A 115 -2.47 -5.35 -2.55
CA TYR A 115 -3.60 -6.27 -2.31
C TYR A 115 -3.11 -7.58 -1.71
N ASN A 116 -2.08 -8.19 -2.31
CA ASN A 116 -1.53 -9.45 -1.83
C ASN A 116 -0.93 -9.31 -0.42
N ALA A 117 -0.20 -8.23 -0.17
CA ALA A 117 0.37 -7.96 1.16
C ALA A 117 -0.73 -7.74 2.20
N ALA A 118 -1.75 -6.98 1.87
CA ALA A 118 -2.89 -6.72 2.77
C ALA A 118 -3.64 -8.01 3.10
N ALA A 119 -3.84 -8.88 2.12
CA ALA A 119 -4.49 -10.17 2.32
C ALA A 119 -3.65 -11.09 3.22
N ASP A 120 -2.34 -11.12 3.02
CA ASP A 120 -1.42 -11.91 3.85
C ASP A 120 -1.42 -11.40 5.29
N LEU A 121 -1.29 -10.10 5.48
CA LEU A 121 -1.30 -9.48 6.82
C LEU A 121 -2.64 -9.73 7.54
N ALA A 122 -3.76 -9.66 6.84
CA ALA A 122 -5.08 -9.92 7.43
C ALA A 122 -5.23 -11.38 7.88
N GLY A 123 -4.58 -12.31 7.19
CA GLY A 123 -4.61 -13.74 7.53
C GLY A 123 -3.70 -14.13 8.69
N ARG A 124 -2.88 -13.23 9.17
CA ARG A 124 -1.96 -13.44 10.29
C ARG A 124 -2.54 -12.78 11.54
#